data_4daa07fa9bf43e280597b63778ffe215
#
_entry.id   4daa07fa9bf43e280597b63778ffe215
#
_cell.length_a   1.000
_cell.length_b   1.000
_cell.length_c   1.000
_cell.angle_alpha   90.00
_cell.angle_beta   90.00
_cell.angle_gamma   90.00
#
_symmetry.space_group_name_H-M   'P 1'
#
loop_
_entity.id
_entity.type
_entity.pdbx_description
1 polymer ?
#
loop_
_entity_poly.entity_id
_entity_poly.type
_entity_poly.pdbx_seq_one_letter_code
_entity_poly.pdbx_strand_id
1 'polypeptide(L)' 'MELSARNQLRGTVKSVTLGNVMAEVVVDVDGQEIASAITRASAERLGLTEGDAVVAIVKATEVLLGKE' A
#
# COMPACT_ATOMS: atom_id res chain seq x y z
N MET A 1 -14.89 -4.08 -5.06
CA MET A 1 -14.45 -2.85 -4.36
C MET A 1 -14.68 -1.66 -5.27
N GLU A 2 -15.56 -0.79 -4.87
CA GLU A 2 -15.88 0.41 -5.65
C GLU A 2 -15.38 1.65 -4.93
N LEU A 3 -14.54 2.43 -5.61
CA LEU A 3 -13.92 3.63 -5.06
C LEU A 3 -13.92 4.72 -6.13
N SER A 4 -13.98 5.97 -5.70
CA SER A 4 -13.81 7.09 -6.61
C SER A 4 -12.36 7.23 -7.09
N ALA A 5 -11.41 6.72 -6.31
CA ALA A 5 -10.00 6.75 -6.68
C ALA A 5 -9.77 5.88 -7.93
N ARG A 6 -9.10 6.45 -8.93
CA ARG A 6 -8.82 5.76 -10.18
C ARG A 6 -7.47 5.05 -10.21
N ASN A 7 -6.56 5.47 -9.34
CA ASN A 7 -5.23 4.84 -9.25
C ASN A 7 -5.30 3.65 -8.30
N GLN A 8 -5.56 2.48 -8.86
CA GLN A 8 -5.68 1.24 -8.13
C GLN A 8 -4.68 0.26 -8.70
N LEU A 9 -3.61 0.02 -7.95
CA LEU A 9 -2.48 -0.79 -8.40
C LEU A 9 -2.51 -2.14 -7.70
N ARG A 10 -2.69 -3.21 -8.44
CA ARG A 10 -2.70 -4.56 -7.90
C ARG A 10 -1.27 -5.00 -7.64
N GLY A 11 -1.03 -5.56 -6.47
CA GLY A 11 0.30 -6.00 -6.09
C GLY A 11 0.27 -7.03 -4.98
N THR A 12 1.45 -7.32 -4.47
CA THR A 12 1.67 -8.32 -3.44
C THR A 12 2.43 -7.70 -2.28
N VAL A 13 2.00 -7.96 -1.06
CA VAL A 13 2.70 -7.47 0.13
C VAL A 13 4.08 -8.10 0.20
N LYS A 14 5.10 -7.27 0.20
CA LYS A 14 6.49 -7.70 0.34
C LYS A 14 6.94 -7.73 1.79
N SER A 15 6.54 -6.73 2.56
CA SER A 15 6.88 -6.67 3.98
C SER A 15 5.87 -5.84 4.76
N VAL A 16 5.75 -6.15 6.04
CA VAL A 16 4.92 -5.39 6.99
C VAL A 16 5.79 -5.11 8.21
N THR A 17 5.97 -3.85 8.54
CA THR A 17 6.72 -3.43 9.73
C THR A 17 5.77 -2.69 10.66
N LEU A 18 5.52 -3.26 11.82
CA LEU A 18 4.57 -2.70 12.78
C LEU A 18 5.29 -1.81 13.79
N GLY A 19 4.90 -0.53 13.84
CA GLY A 19 5.27 0.38 14.93
C GLY A 19 4.16 0.41 15.97
N ASN A 20 4.31 1.25 16.99
CA ASN A 20 3.30 1.34 18.05
C ASN A 20 1.96 1.88 17.54
N VAL A 21 2.00 2.88 16.69
CA VAL A 21 0.81 3.55 16.14
C VAL A 21 0.67 3.34 14.65
N MET A 22 1.78 3.38 13.93
CA MET A 22 1.81 3.26 12.47
C MET A 22 2.43 1.95 12.05
N ALA A 23 2.14 1.57 10.81
CA ALA A 23 2.74 0.41 10.17
C ALA A 23 3.19 0.84 8.76
N GLU A 24 4.34 0.32 8.33
CA GLU A 24 4.79 0.47 6.96
C GLU A 24 4.58 -0.84 6.22
N VAL A 25 3.90 -0.77 5.10
CA VAL A 25 3.67 -1.92 4.24
C VAL A 25 4.31 -1.64 2.89
N VAL A 26 5.20 -2.52 2.48
CA VAL A 26 5.81 -2.42 1.15
C VAL A 26 5.08 -3.38 0.22
N VAL A 27 4.60 -2.85 -0.89
CA VAL A 27 3.84 -3.61 -1.89
C VAL A 27 4.67 -3.69 -3.17
N ASP A 28 4.81 -4.89 -3.69
CA ASP A 28 5.45 -5.11 -5.00
C ASP A 28 4.37 -5.01 -6.08
N VAL A 29 4.54 -4.04 -6.98
CA VAL A 29 3.67 -3.85 -8.14
C VAL A 29 4.52 -4.02 -9.40
N ASP A 30 4.44 -5.18 -10.02
CA ASP A 30 5.19 -5.52 -11.25
C ASP A 30 6.70 -5.23 -11.11
N GLY A 31 7.28 -5.60 -9.99
CA GLY A 31 8.70 -5.42 -9.72
C GLY A 31 9.07 -4.07 -9.14
N GLN A 32 8.12 -3.16 -9.01
CA GLN A 32 8.36 -1.86 -8.38
C GLN A 32 7.74 -1.83 -6.99
N GLU A 33 8.45 -1.25 -6.05
CA GLU A 33 8.00 -1.20 -4.66
C GLU A 33 7.28 0.10 -4.36
N ILE A 34 6.10 -0.04 -3.76
CA ILE A 34 5.32 1.08 -3.27
C ILE A 34 5.23 0.97 -1.76
N ALA A 35 5.68 2.01 -1.06
CA ALA A 35 5.60 2.04 0.40
C ALA A 35 4.29 2.69 0.81
N SER A 36 3.61 2.07 1.77
CA SER A 36 2.36 2.56 2.33
C SER A 36 2.52 2.72 3.84
N ALA A 37 2.16 3.88 4.37
CA ALA A 37 2.10 4.11 5.80
C ALA A 37 0.62 4.16 6.21
N ILE A 38 0.20 3.18 6.99
CA ILE A 38 -1.16 3.10 7.51
C ILE A 38 -1.09 2.93 9.03
N THR A 39 -2.22 3.03 9.72
CA THR A 39 -2.20 2.79 11.15
C THR A 39 -1.95 1.31 11.42
N ARG A 40 -1.29 1.02 12.54
CA ARG A 40 -1.12 -0.36 12.99
C ARG A 40 -2.47 -1.06 13.11
N ALA A 41 -3.47 -0.37 13.66
CA ALA A 41 -4.81 -0.92 13.80
C ALA A 41 -5.40 -1.33 12.45
N SER A 42 -5.19 -0.53 11.41
CA SER A 42 -5.65 -0.87 10.06
C SER A 42 -4.94 -2.09 9.50
N ALA A 43 -3.61 -2.15 9.68
CA ALA A 43 -2.83 -3.30 9.22
C ALA A 43 -3.30 -4.59 9.91
N GLU A 44 -3.57 -4.53 11.21
CA GLU A 44 -4.05 -5.68 11.97
C GLU A 44 -5.47 -6.07 11.56
N ARG A 45 -6.36 -5.08 11.39
CA ARG A 45 -7.75 -5.34 10.98
C ARG A 45 -7.80 -6.00 9.60
N LEU A 46 -6.94 -5.57 8.68
CA LEU A 46 -6.87 -6.17 7.35
C LEU A 46 -6.11 -7.50 7.36
N GLY A 47 -5.43 -7.80 8.45
CA GLY A 47 -4.65 -9.04 8.58
C GLY A 47 -3.54 -9.14 7.57
N LEU A 48 -2.88 -8.02 7.26
CA LEU A 48 -1.84 -8.00 6.22
C LEU A 48 -0.64 -8.82 6.61
N THR A 49 -0.26 -9.73 5.73
CA THR A 49 0.94 -10.54 5.86
C THR A 49 1.67 -10.59 4.54
N GLU A 50 2.95 -10.92 4.61
CA GLU A 50 3.79 -11.08 3.44
C GLU A 50 3.18 -12.10 2.47
N GLY A 51 3.12 -11.76 1.20
CA GLY A 51 2.54 -12.61 0.16
C GLY A 51 1.07 -12.35 -0.14
N ASP A 52 0.40 -11.54 0.66
CA ASP A 52 -1.01 -11.22 0.42
C ASP A 52 -1.20 -10.42 -0.86
N ALA A 53 -2.25 -10.74 -1.61
CA ALA A 53 -2.68 -9.95 -2.75
C ALA A 53 -3.44 -8.72 -2.24
N VAL A 54 -3.01 -7.54 -2.67
CA VAL A 54 -3.59 -6.27 -2.24
C VAL A 54 -3.77 -5.33 -3.42
N VAL A 55 -4.48 -4.25 -3.18
CA VAL A 55 -4.60 -3.15 -4.14
C VAL A 55 -4.08 -1.88 -3.45
N ALA A 56 -3.07 -1.25 -4.05
CA ALA A 56 -2.59 0.05 -3.57
C ALA A 56 -3.46 1.13 -4.22
N ILE A 57 -4.12 1.91 -3.40
CA ILE A 57 -5.03 2.94 -3.85
C ILE A 57 -4.37 4.30 -3.63
N VAL A 58 -4.19 5.06 -4.70
CA VAL A 58 -3.48 6.33 -4.62
C VAL A 58 -4.38 7.44 -5.09
N LYS A 59 -4.64 8.39 -4.21
CA LYS A 59 -5.44 9.57 -4.55
C LYS A 59 -4.72 10.38 -5.62
N ALA A 60 -5.41 10.73 -6.70
CA ALA A 60 -4.78 11.42 -7.84
C ALA A 60 -4.08 12.72 -7.44
N THR A 61 -4.63 13.45 -6.47
CA THR A 61 -4.05 14.72 -6.00
C THR A 61 -2.76 14.53 -5.19
N GLU A 62 -2.42 13.28 -4.84
CA GLU A 62 -1.24 12.95 -4.05
C GLU A 62 -0.11 12.37 -4.91
N VAL A 63 -0.32 12.27 -6.21
CA VAL A 63 0.69 11.72 -7.11
C VAL A 63 1.61 12.82 -7.60
N LEU A 64 2.89 12.70 -7.24
CA LEU A 64 3.94 13.63 -7.67
C LEU A 64 4.63 13.03 -8.88
N LEU A 65 5.14 13.90 -9.75
CA LEU A 65 5.86 13.48 -10.95
C LEU A 65 7.29 13.96 -10.91
N GLY A 66 8.17 13.11 -11.43
CA GLY A 66 9.54 13.48 -11.71
C GLY A 66 9.84 13.22 -13.18
N LYS A 67 10.86 13.87 -13.70
CA LYS A 67 11.30 13.67 -15.09
C LYS A 67 12.81 13.62 -15.14
N GLU A 68 13.33 12.64 -15.86
CA GLU A 68 14.78 12.51 -16.09
C GLU A 68 15.25 13.30 -17.31
#